data_073a5db2367dd4f725ef3de16323e6c0
#
_entry.id   073a5db2367dd4f725ef3de16323e6c0
#
_cell.length_a   1.000
_cell.length_b   1.000
_cell.length_c   1.000
_cell.angle_alpha   90.00
_cell.angle_beta   90.00
_cell.angle_gamma   90.00
#
_symmetry.space_group_name_H-M   'P 1'
#
loop_
_entity.id
_entity.type
_entity.pdbx_description
1 polymer ?
#
loop_
_entity_poly.entity_id
_entity_poly.type
_entity_poly.pdbx_seq_one_letter_code
_entity_poly.pdbx_strand_id
1 'polypeptide(L)'
;HLVGAGEIKEVYHKCLKSLKIAFIFDFVTTSLVFLFRKPIMSIFTTNPDILKASLKIFPLMILLEMGRVFNIVIINSLHAAGDIKFPMFMGITCVFSVAVLFSYLFGISLGWGLAGIWLANAMDEWIRGLAMYFRWKSKKWQNKSFV
;
A
#
# COMPACT_ATOMS: atom_id res chain seq x y z
N HIS A 1 -14.36 19.08 -4.62
CA HIS A 1 -15.64 19.57 -5.14
C HIS A 1 -16.83 18.91 -4.42
N LEU A 2 -17.03 17.58 -4.49
CA LEU A 2 -18.19 16.90 -3.90
C LEU A 2 -18.28 17.04 -2.37
N VAL A 3 -17.16 17.03 -1.66
CA VAL A 3 -17.14 17.26 -0.20
C VAL A 3 -17.62 18.67 0.12
N GLY A 4 -17.19 19.68 -0.64
CA GLY A 4 -17.64 21.06 -0.49
C GLY A 4 -19.11 21.29 -0.88
N ALA A 5 -19.66 20.43 -1.74
CA ALA A 5 -21.08 20.45 -2.12
C ALA A 5 -21.99 19.68 -1.14
N GLY A 6 -21.42 19.04 -0.10
CA GLY A 6 -22.20 18.27 0.89
C GLY A 6 -22.67 16.89 0.40
N GLU A 7 -22.24 16.43 -0.78
CA GLU A 7 -22.68 15.17 -1.39
C GLU A 7 -21.91 13.95 -0.84
N ILE A 8 -21.97 13.78 0.47
CA ILE A 8 -21.19 12.77 1.22
C ILE A 8 -21.41 11.33 0.74
N LYS A 9 -22.65 10.97 0.38
CA LYS A 9 -22.95 9.62 -0.13
C LYS A 9 -22.24 9.36 -1.46
N GLU A 10 -22.22 10.34 -2.34
CA GLU A 10 -21.57 10.24 -3.64
C GLU A 10 -20.04 10.16 -3.51
N VAL A 11 -19.45 10.97 -2.62
CA VAL A 11 -18.03 10.90 -2.27
C VAL A 11 -17.63 9.49 -1.84
N TYR A 12 -18.43 8.89 -0.95
CA TYR A 12 -18.16 7.55 -0.45
C TYR A 12 -18.21 6.49 -1.56
N HIS A 13 -19.23 6.52 -2.40
CA HIS A 13 -19.36 5.60 -3.52
C HIS A 13 -18.27 5.78 -4.56
N LYS A 14 -17.88 7.00 -4.89
CA LYS A 14 -16.78 7.29 -5.83
C LYS A 14 -15.45 6.79 -5.31
N CYS A 15 -15.15 6.97 -4.02
CA CYS A 15 -13.95 6.43 -3.41
C CYS A 15 -13.87 4.90 -3.53
N LEU A 16 -14.95 4.18 -3.17
CA LEU A 16 -14.98 2.72 -3.27
C LEU A 16 -14.90 2.23 -4.73
N LYS A 17 -15.54 2.94 -5.66
CA LYS A 17 -15.45 2.64 -7.09
C LYS A 17 -14.01 2.82 -7.60
N SER A 18 -13.37 3.93 -7.24
CA SER A 18 -11.97 4.19 -7.59
C SER A 18 -11.04 3.14 -7.01
N LEU A 19 -11.27 2.75 -5.76
CA LEU A 19 -10.52 1.68 -5.11
C LEU A 19 -10.63 0.37 -5.87
N LYS A 20 -11.86 -0.03 -6.25
CA LYS A 20 -12.08 -1.27 -7.00
C LYS A 20 -11.38 -1.25 -8.37
N ILE A 21 -11.46 -0.14 -9.09
CA ILE A 21 -10.80 0.02 -10.40
C ILE A 21 -9.28 -0.04 -10.23
N ALA A 22 -8.74 0.68 -9.26
CA ALA A 22 -7.30 0.71 -8.97
C ALA A 22 -6.79 -0.69 -8.60
N PHE A 23 -7.51 -1.44 -7.76
CA PHE A 23 -7.17 -2.82 -7.42
C PHE A 23 -7.12 -3.75 -8.62
N ILE A 24 -8.13 -3.69 -9.50
CA ILE A 24 -8.17 -4.53 -10.70
C ILE A 24 -7.00 -4.20 -11.61
N PHE A 25 -6.76 -2.91 -11.85
CA PHE A 25 -5.66 -2.45 -12.71
C PHE A 25 -4.30 -2.88 -12.16
N ASP A 26 -4.08 -2.65 -10.88
CA ASP A 26 -2.83 -3.02 -10.21
C ASP A 26 -2.62 -4.53 -10.19
N PHE A 27 -3.65 -5.31 -9.86
CA PHE A 27 -3.59 -6.76 -9.89
C PHE A 27 -3.23 -7.31 -11.28
N VAL A 28 -3.81 -6.77 -12.33
CA VAL A 28 -3.48 -7.15 -13.71
C VAL A 28 -2.02 -6.80 -14.02
N THR A 29 -1.60 -5.58 -13.70
CA THR A 29 -0.23 -5.10 -13.99
C THR A 29 0.81 -5.91 -13.22
N THR A 30 0.63 -6.11 -11.92
CA THR A 30 1.56 -6.89 -11.08
C THR A 30 1.57 -8.37 -11.47
N SER A 31 0.43 -8.93 -11.88
CA SER A 31 0.37 -10.30 -12.41
C SER A 31 1.15 -10.44 -13.71
N LEU A 32 1.07 -9.48 -14.62
CA LEU A 32 1.88 -9.46 -15.85
C LEU A 32 3.37 -9.39 -15.51
N VAL A 33 3.78 -8.50 -14.62
CA VAL A 33 5.17 -8.40 -14.15
C VAL A 33 5.63 -9.73 -13.52
N PHE A 34 4.77 -10.37 -12.73
CA PHE A 34 5.07 -11.67 -12.15
C PHE A 34 5.24 -12.78 -13.20
N LEU A 35 4.40 -12.81 -14.23
CA LEU A 35 4.54 -13.78 -15.33
C LEU A 35 5.86 -13.60 -16.09
N PHE A 36 6.21 -12.36 -16.35
CA PHE A 36 7.44 -12.01 -17.09
C PHE A 36 8.66 -11.76 -16.19
N ARG A 37 8.61 -12.11 -14.91
CA ARG A 37 9.68 -11.83 -13.94
C ARG A 37 11.07 -12.36 -14.35
N LYS A 38 11.13 -13.54 -14.98
CA LYS A 38 12.42 -14.12 -15.43
C LYS A 38 13.05 -13.27 -16.54
N PRO A 39 12.39 -13.04 -17.70
CA PRO A 39 12.96 -12.19 -18.74
C PRO A 39 13.23 -10.76 -18.25
N ILE A 40 12.38 -10.19 -17.41
CA ILE A 40 12.60 -8.85 -16.85
C ILE A 40 13.91 -8.85 -16.03
N MET A 41 14.08 -9.80 -15.12
CA MET A 41 15.28 -9.86 -14.28
C MET A 41 16.55 -10.16 -15.08
N SER A 42 16.48 -10.94 -16.16
CA SER A 42 17.64 -11.26 -17.00
C SER A 42 18.17 -10.04 -17.77
N ILE A 43 17.40 -8.97 -17.92
CA ILE A 43 17.87 -7.69 -18.48
C ILE A 43 18.84 -7.00 -17.49
N PHE A 44 18.60 -7.14 -16.19
CA PHE A 44 19.35 -6.45 -15.15
C PHE A 44 20.54 -7.26 -14.62
N THR A 45 20.48 -8.58 -14.67
CA THR A 45 21.54 -9.43 -14.14
C THR A 45 21.62 -10.79 -14.84
N THR A 46 22.85 -11.25 -15.06
CA THR A 46 23.16 -12.63 -15.52
C THR A 46 23.61 -13.52 -14.38
N ASN A 47 23.79 -12.96 -13.18
CA ASN A 47 24.23 -13.73 -12.01
C ASN A 47 23.09 -14.64 -11.51
N PRO A 48 23.29 -15.96 -11.47
CA PRO A 48 22.25 -16.93 -11.12
C PRO A 48 21.77 -16.80 -9.66
N ASP A 49 22.65 -16.38 -8.75
CA ASP A 49 22.28 -16.23 -7.32
C ASP A 49 21.40 -15.02 -7.09
N ILE A 50 21.70 -13.91 -7.76
CA ILE A 50 20.85 -12.71 -7.72
C ILE A 50 19.51 -13.00 -8.37
N LEU A 51 19.49 -13.70 -9.50
CA LEU A 51 18.27 -14.08 -10.18
C LEU A 51 17.38 -14.97 -9.28
N LYS A 52 17.98 -15.97 -8.64
CA LYS A 52 17.28 -16.85 -7.69
C LYS A 52 16.69 -16.09 -6.50
N ALA A 53 17.46 -15.17 -5.91
CA ALA A 53 17.02 -14.35 -4.78
C ALA A 53 15.87 -13.44 -5.19
N SER A 54 15.97 -12.75 -6.32
CA SER A 54 14.92 -11.86 -6.82
C SER A 54 13.61 -12.58 -7.12
N LEU A 55 13.66 -13.77 -7.73
CA LEU A 55 12.46 -14.54 -8.05
C LEU A 55 11.63 -14.93 -6.81
N LYS A 56 12.25 -15.06 -5.64
CA LYS A 56 11.56 -15.33 -4.37
C LYS A 56 10.77 -14.13 -3.84
N ILE A 57 11.13 -12.92 -4.28
CA ILE A 57 10.52 -11.67 -3.80
C ILE A 57 9.24 -11.34 -4.57
N PHE A 58 9.12 -11.76 -5.82
CA PHE A 58 7.97 -11.41 -6.67
C PHE A 58 6.59 -11.71 -6.06
N PRO A 59 6.35 -12.83 -5.36
CA PRO A 59 5.07 -13.06 -4.69
C PRO A 59 4.80 -12.03 -3.60
N LEU A 60 5.84 -11.63 -2.85
CA LEU A 60 5.75 -10.61 -1.81
C LEU A 60 5.52 -9.22 -2.41
N MET A 61 6.06 -8.97 -3.61
CA MET A 61 5.82 -7.74 -4.36
C MET A 61 4.32 -7.58 -4.69
N ILE A 62 3.65 -8.63 -5.15
CA ILE A 62 2.20 -8.57 -5.42
C ILE A 62 1.45 -8.20 -4.14
N LEU A 63 1.77 -8.86 -3.03
CA LEU A 63 1.14 -8.56 -1.74
C LEU A 63 1.37 -7.11 -1.30
N LEU A 64 2.58 -6.60 -1.49
CA LEU A 64 2.95 -5.23 -1.16
C LEU A 64 2.21 -4.22 -2.03
N GLU A 65 2.19 -4.41 -3.36
CA GLU A 65 1.54 -3.48 -4.29
C GLU A 65 0.03 -3.40 -4.06
N MET A 66 -0.63 -4.54 -3.82
CA MET A 66 -2.05 -4.55 -3.46
C MET A 66 -2.32 -3.74 -2.20
N GLY A 67 -1.49 -3.86 -1.16
CA GLY A 67 -1.58 -3.05 0.06
C GLY A 67 -1.33 -1.56 -0.21
N ARG A 68 -0.34 -1.26 -1.05
CA ARG A 68 0.02 0.10 -1.45
C ARG A 68 -1.11 0.82 -2.18
N VAL A 69 -1.72 0.17 -3.17
CA VAL A 69 -2.86 0.74 -3.91
C VAL A 69 -4.02 1.02 -2.96
N PHE A 70 -4.32 0.07 -2.06
CA PHE A 70 -5.35 0.24 -1.04
C PHE A 70 -5.08 1.48 -0.17
N ASN A 71 -3.86 1.59 0.33
CA ASN A 71 -3.42 2.69 1.17
C ASN A 71 -3.48 4.04 0.41
N ILE A 72 -2.90 4.13 -0.79
CA ILE A 72 -2.82 5.37 -1.58
C ILE A 72 -4.20 5.92 -1.93
N VAL A 73 -5.12 5.07 -2.39
CA VAL A 73 -6.47 5.53 -2.79
C VAL A 73 -7.23 6.10 -1.61
N ILE A 74 -7.16 5.45 -0.45
CA ILE A 74 -7.87 5.93 0.74
C ILE A 74 -7.19 7.17 1.33
N ILE A 75 -5.86 7.23 1.38
CA ILE A 75 -5.12 8.42 1.84
C ILE A 75 -5.50 9.65 0.99
N ASN A 76 -5.47 9.52 -0.34
CA ASN A 76 -5.81 10.62 -1.22
C ASN A 76 -7.27 11.07 -1.04
N SER A 77 -8.16 10.12 -0.78
CA SER A 77 -9.56 10.44 -0.48
C SER A 77 -9.72 11.20 0.84
N LEU A 78 -8.97 10.82 1.89
CA LEU A 78 -8.93 11.53 3.18
C LEU A 78 -8.34 12.94 3.04
N HIS A 79 -7.24 13.08 2.28
CA HIS A 79 -6.61 14.37 2.00
C HIS A 79 -7.57 15.30 1.24
N ALA A 80 -8.24 14.79 0.20
CA ALA A 80 -9.24 15.54 -0.56
C ALA A 80 -10.44 15.94 0.29
N ALA A 81 -10.73 15.22 1.37
CA ALA A 81 -11.76 15.53 2.34
C ALA A 81 -11.28 16.47 3.49
N GLY A 82 -10.01 16.90 3.48
CA GLY A 82 -9.42 17.78 4.49
C GLY A 82 -8.84 17.08 5.73
N ASP A 83 -8.93 15.74 5.80
CA ASP A 83 -8.36 14.98 6.93
C ASP A 83 -6.89 14.59 6.64
N ILE A 84 -5.98 15.56 6.75
CA ILE A 84 -4.56 15.40 6.44
C ILE A 84 -3.78 14.88 7.66
N LYS A 85 -4.15 15.32 8.87
CA LYS A 85 -3.39 15.02 10.10
C LYS A 85 -3.38 13.54 10.44
N PHE A 86 -4.52 12.84 10.32
CA PHE A 86 -4.60 11.43 10.65
C PHE A 86 -3.70 10.55 9.76
N PRO A 87 -3.74 10.66 8.41
CA PRO A 87 -2.81 9.94 7.54
C PRO A 87 -1.35 10.23 7.84
N MET A 88 -1.00 11.49 8.11
CA MET A 88 0.37 11.88 8.43
C MET A 88 0.89 11.17 9.70
N PHE A 89 0.14 11.23 10.81
CA PHE A 89 0.53 10.56 12.05
C PHE A 89 0.60 9.05 11.91
N MET A 90 -0.39 8.44 11.25
CA MET A 90 -0.39 7.01 10.98
C MET A 90 0.80 6.59 10.12
N GLY A 91 1.12 7.37 9.08
CA GLY A 91 2.28 7.11 8.22
C GLY A 91 3.58 7.06 9.01
N ILE A 92 3.85 8.11 9.80
CA ILE A 92 5.06 8.19 10.64
C ILE A 92 5.10 7.02 11.65
N THR A 93 4.00 6.78 12.37
CA THR A 93 3.93 5.73 13.38
C THR A 93 4.17 4.35 12.77
N CYS A 94 3.51 4.02 11.65
CA CYS A 94 3.65 2.71 11.01
C CYS A 94 5.05 2.50 10.44
N VAL A 95 5.68 3.51 9.83
CA VAL A 95 7.05 3.39 9.32
C VAL A 95 8.01 2.93 10.43
N PHE A 96 7.97 3.55 11.60
CA PHE A 96 8.88 3.19 12.69
C PHE A 96 8.45 1.91 13.43
N SER A 97 7.17 1.73 13.73
CA SER A 97 6.70 0.60 14.55
C SER A 97 6.43 -0.68 13.73
N VAL A 98 6.22 -0.57 12.43
CA VAL A 98 5.96 -1.73 11.57
C VAL A 98 7.10 -1.92 10.58
N ALA A 99 7.30 -1.00 9.64
CA ALA A 99 8.27 -1.21 8.56
C ALA A 99 9.70 -1.40 9.11
N VAL A 100 10.19 -0.48 9.95
CA VAL A 100 11.56 -0.56 10.48
C VAL A 100 11.71 -1.72 11.45
N LEU A 101 10.82 -1.83 12.44
CA LEU A 101 10.92 -2.86 13.48
C LEU A 101 10.83 -4.28 12.91
N PHE A 102 9.83 -4.54 12.06
CA PHE A 102 9.66 -5.87 11.47
C PHE A 102 10.66 -6.17 10.36
N SER A 103 11.20 -5.15 9.64
CA SER A 103 12.33 -5.35 8.74
C SER A 103 13.57 -5.83 9.49
N TYR A 104 13.86 -5.25 10.65
CA TYR A 104 14.93 -5.72 11.51
C TYR A 104 14.66 -7.14 12.02
N LEU A 105 13.46 -7.38 12.54
CA LEU A 105 13.08 -8.67 13.12
C LEU A 105 13.12 -9.79 12.06
N PHE A 106 12.43 -9.61 10.94
CA PHE A 106 12.34 -10.65 9.90
C PHE A 106 13.60 -10.73 9.06
N GLY A 107 14.17 -9.56 8.68
CA GLY A 107 15.34 -9.51 7.81
C GLY A 107 16.62 -9.98 8.49
N ILE A 108 16.85 -9.53 9.73
CA ILE A 108 18.10 -9.74 10.46
C ILE A 108 17.93 -10.82 11.53
N SER A 109 17.05 -10.61 12.51
CA SER A 109 16.95 -11.51 13.68
C SER A 109 16.51 -12.93 13.32
N LEU A 110 15.52 -13.06 12.43
CA LEU A 110 15.06 -14.36 11.93
C LEU A 110 15.85 -14.86 10.71
N GLY A 111 16.74 -14.06 10.16
CA GLY A 111 17.62 -14.46 9.06
C GLY A 111 16.89 -14.63 7.70
N TRP A 112 15.68 -14.10 7.54
CA TRP A 112 14.93 -14.21 6.26
C TRP A 112 15.48 -13.28 5.18
N GLY A 113 16.44 -12.42 5.53
CA GLY A 113 17.12 -11.54 4.60
C GLY A 113 16.14 -10.61 3.87
N LEU A 114 16.35 -10.47 2.56
CA LEU A 114 15.59 -9.55 1.73
C LEU A 114 14.08 -9.87 1.71
N ALA A 115 13.69 -11.15 1.73
CA ALA A 115 12.29 -11.55 1.76
C ALA A 115 11.58 -11.10 3.04
N GLY A 116 12.28 -11.14 4.19
CA GLY A 116 11.75 -10.63 5.46
C GLY A 116 11.50 -9.13 5.43
N ILE A 117 12.40 -8.36 4.81
CA ILE A 117 12.25 -6.91 4.63
C ILE A 117 11.03 -6.60 3.74
N TRP A 118 10.88 -7.31 2.63
CA TRP A 118 9.72 -7.12 1.75
C TRP A 118 8.40 -7.47 2.42
N LEU A 119 8.38 -8.54 3.22
CA LEU A 119 7.20 -8.90 4.00
C LEU A 119 6.84 -7.82 5.03
N ALA A 120 7.83 -7.27 5.73
CA ALA A 120 7.61 -6.18 6.69
C ALA A 120 7.01 -4.94 6.03
N ASN A 121 7.52 -4.56 4.84
CA ASN A 121 6.97 -3.45 4.07
C ASN A 121 5.54 -3.75 3.57
N ALA A 122 5.25 -4.97 3.14
CA ALA A 122 3.89 -5.37 2.78
C ALA A 122 2.95 -5.26 3.98
N MET A 123 3.36 -5.72 5.16
CA MET A 123 2.58 -5.57 6.40
C MET A 123 2.31 -4.10 6.73
N ASP A 124 3.32 -3.23 6.59
CA ASP A 124 3.16 -1.79 6.81
C ASP A 124 2.10 -1.18 5.90
N GLU A 125 2.15 -1.47 4.60
CA GLU A 125 1.16 -0.96 3.63
C GLU A 125 -0.27 -1.42 3.96
N TRP A 126 -0.45 -2.70 4.32
CA TRP A 126 -1.76 -3.23 4.69
C TRP A 126 -2.28 -2.65 6.00
N ILE A 127 -1.44 -2.54 7.03
CA ILE A 127 -1.84 -1.98 8.33
C ILE A 127 -2.25 -0.52 8.16
N ARG A 128 -1.46 0.28 7.43
CA ARG A 128 -1.82 1.67 7.12
C ARG A 128 -3.11 1.74 6.30
N GLY A 129 -3.21 0.96 5.25
CA GLY A 129 -4.41 0.92 4.40
C GLY A 129 -5.67 0.59 5.19
N LEU A 130 -5.62 -0.41 6.08
CA LEU A 130 -6.73 -0.76 6.96
C LEU A 130 -7.07 0.37 7.94
N ALA A 131 -6.07 0.98 8.57
CA ALA A 131 -6.29 2.11 9.47
C ALA A 131 -6.96 3.30 8.75
N MET A 132 -6.50 3.62 7.52
CA MET A 132 -7.10 4.64 6.67
C MET A 132 -8.54 4.27 6.27
N TYR A 133 -8.79 3.01 5.92
CA TYR A 133 -10.12 2.52 5.58
C TYR A 133 -11.10 2.64 6.76
N PHE A 134 -10.70 2.25 7.97
CA PHE A 134 -11.52 2.43 9.16
C PHE A 134 -11.78 3.91 9.47
N ARG A 135 -10.77 4.76 9.26
CA ARG A 135 -10.94 6.21 9.36
C ARG A 135 -11.95 6.72 8.36
N TRP A 136 -11.86 6.29 7.10
CA TRP A 136 -12.80 6.64 6.04
C TRP A 136 -14.22 6.18 6.38
N LYS A 137 -14.37 4.91 6.78
CA LYS A 137 -15.65 4.31 7.14
C LYS A 137 -16.31 4.99 8.35
N SER A 138 -15.53 5.45 9.32
CA SER A 138 -16.03 6.15 10.52
C SER A 138 -16.60 7.54 10.23
N LYS A 139 -16.45 8.04 9.01
CA LYS A 139 -16.93 9.36 8.55
C LYS A 139 -16.42 10.56 9.37
N LYS A 140 -15.41 10.36 10.23
CA LYS A 140 -14.83 11.43 11.07
C LYS A 140 -14.14 12.54 10.26
N TRP A 141 -13.90 12.32 8.97
CA TRP A 141 -13.37 13.29 8.02
C TRP A 141 -14.40 14.34 7.59
N GLN A 142 -15.72 14.07 7.76
CA GLN A 142 -16.80 14.96 7.30
C GLN A 142 -16.79 16.33 7.99
N ASN A 143 -16.30 16.41 9.23
CA ASN A 143 -16.27 17.65 10.02
C ASN A 143 -14.93 18.40 9.88
N LYS A 144 -14.09 18.04 8.89
CA LYS A 144 -12.77 18.62 8.67
C LYS A 144 -12.64 19.35 7.33
N SER A 145 -13.77 19.70 6.69
CA SER A 145 -13.74 20.49 5.46
C SER A 145 -12.96 21.78 5.67
N PHE A 146 -12.16 22.13 4.66
CA PHE A 146 -11.38 23.35 4.64
C PHE A 146 -12.28 24.56 4.92
N VAL A 147 -12.08 25.24 6.04
CA VAL A 147 -12.51 26.61 6.26
C VAL A 147 -11.40 27.50 5.77
#